data_e2e13f77f04cb4b940713c6131f027d1
#
_entry.id   e2e13f77f04cb4b940713c6131f027d1
#
_cell.length_a   1.000
_cell.length_b   1.000
_cell.length_c   1.000
_cell.angle_alpha   90.00
_cell.angle_beta   90.00
_cell.angle_gamma   90.00
#
_symmetry.space_group_name_H-M   'P 1'
#
loop_
_entity.id
_entity.type
_entity.pdbx_description
1 polymer ?
#
loop_
_entity_poly.entity_id
_entity_poly.type
_entity_poly.pdbx_seq_one_letter_code
_entity_poly.pdbx_strand_id
1 'polypeptide(L)'
;MKILVTGGAGYIGSHTVVELQNAGYDVVVLDNLSNSSEKSLERVATITGKQVPFYKADILDREALEEIFSKEKPNAVIHFAGLKAVGESVAKPWEYYENNIAGTLTLVDVMRKHDCKNIIFSSSATVYGNPAFIPSTEECPKGQCTNPYGWT
;
A
#
# COMPACT_ATOMS: atom_id res chain seq x y z
N MET A 1 7.08 -16.35 -7.76
CA MET A 1 7.49 -15.21 -6.91
C MET A 1 6.27 -14.78 -6.12
N LYS A 2 6.40 -14.67 -4.80
CA LYS A 2 5.31 -14.27 -3.91
C LYS A 2 5.37 -12.77 -3.61
N ILE A 3 4.24 -12.08 -3.74
CA ILE A 3 4.13 -10.63 -3.54
C ILE A 3 3.12 -10.34 -2.44
N LEU A 4 3.51 -9.58 -1.43
CA LEU A 4 2.60 -9.03 -0.44
C LEU A 4 2.07 -7.68 -0.96
N VAL A 5 0.74 -7.54 -1.00
CA VAL A 5 0.07 -6.29 -1.37
C VAL A 5 -0.59 -5.72 -0.11
N THR A 6 -0.02 -4.65 0.43
CA THR A 6 -0.64 -3.91 1.54
C THR A 6 -1.67 -2.93 0.98
N GLY A 7 -2.82 -2.80 1.66
CA GLY A 7 -3.96 -2.05 1.11
C GLY A 7 -4.61 -2.77 -0.07
N GLY A 8 -4.44 -4.09 -0.15
CA GLY A 8 -4.86 -4.91 -1.29
C GLY A 8 -6.37 -5.12 -1.42
N ALA A 9 -7.15 -4.82 -0.38
CA ALA A 9 -8.61 -4.83 -0.44
C ALA A 9 -9.21 -3.49 -0.90
N GLY A 10 -8.37 -2.44 -1.02
CA GLY A 10 -8.77 -1.14 -1.56
C GLY A 10 -9.00 -1.16 -3.07
N TYR A 11 -9.43 -0.01 -3.63
CA TYR A 11 -9.78 0.09 -5.05
C TYR A 11 -8.58 -0.25 -5.96
N ILE A 12 -7.47 0.48 -5.82
CA ILE A 12 -6.27 0.23 -6.65
C ILE A 12 -5.66 -1.13 -6.32
N GLY A 13 -5.54 -1.46 -5.02
CA GLY A 13 -4.94 -2.70 -4.57
C GLY A 13 -5.63 -3.94 -5.13
N SER A 14 -6.97 -4.01 -5.08
CA SER A 14 -7.72 -5.16 -5.57
C SER A 14 -7.59 -5.36 -7.09
N HIS A 15 -7.55 -4.28 -7.87
CA HIS A 15 -7.28 -4.37 -9.31
C HIS A 15 -5.85 -4.85 -9.59
N THR A 16 -4.88 -4.36 -8.83
CA THR A 16 -3.49 -4.83 -8.93
C THR A 16 -3.38 -6.33 -8.58
N VAL A 17 -4.11 -6.80 -7.58
CA VAL A 17 -4.16 -8.24 -7.23
C VAL A 17 -4.67 -9.08 -8.39
N VAL A 18 -5.72 -8.63 -9.12
CA VAL A 18 -6.22 -9.32 -10.32
C VAL A 18 -5.11 -9.44 -11.36
N GLU A 19 -4.42 -8.36 -11.68
CA GLU A 19 -3.37 -8.35 -12.70
C GLU A 19 -2.18 -9.23 -12.30
N LEU A 20 -1.77 -9.19 -11.04
CA LEU A 20 -0.69 -10.03 -10.53
C LEU A 20 -1.04 -11.53 -10.61
N GLN A 21 -2.26 -11.92 -10.22
CA GLN A 21 -2.69 -13.32 -10.32
C GLN A 21 -2.80 -13.79 -11.78
N ASN A 22 -3.28 -12.94 -12.69
CA ASN A 22 -3.32 -13.22 -14.11
C ASN A 22 -1.92 -13.35 -14.73
N ALA A 23 -0.95 -12.58 -14.24
CA ALA A 23 0.46 -12.68 -14.61
C ALA A 23 1.20 -13.89 -13.98
N GLY A 24 0.50 -14.69 -13.15
CA GLY A 24 1.06 -15.91 -12.57
C GLY A 24 1.88 -15.71 -11.29
N TYR A 25 1.74 -14.56 -10.62
CA TYR A 25 2.35 -14.35 -9.31
C TYR A 25 1.51 -14.97 -8.19
N ASP A 26 2.18 -15.43 -7.13
CA ASP A 26 1.54 -15.74 -5.87
C ASP A 26 1.33 -14.44 -5.10
N VAL A 27 0.09 -14.17 -4.71
CA VAL A 27 -0.25 -12.90 -4.06
C VAL A 27 -0.81 -13.16 -2.68
N VAL A 28 -0.37 -12.35 -1.73
CA VAL A 28 -0.89 -12.27 -0.37
C VAL A 28 -1.37 -10.84 -0.13
N VAL A 29 -2.51 -10.66 0.51
CA VAL A 29 -3.07 -9.35 0.81
C VAL A 29 -3.07 -9.07 2.31
N LEU A 30 -2.66 -7.86 2.68
CA LEU A 30 -2.82 -7.27 4.00
C LEU A 30 -3.63 -5.99 3.87
N ASP A 31 -4.69 -5.86 4.70
CA ASP A 31 -5.52 -4.66 4.74
C ASP A 31 -6.22 -4.58 6.12
N ASN A 32 -6.34 -3.40 6.70
CA ASN A 32 -7.03 -3.21 7.98
C ASN A 32 -8.55 -2.96 7.81
N LEU A 33 -8.99 -2.83 6.55
CA LEU A 33 -10.39 -2.56 6.16
C LEU A 33 -10.95 -1.23 6.69
N SER A 34 -10.09 -0.27 7.01
CA SER A 34 -10.54 1.05 7.50
C SER A 34 -11.37 1.83 6.48
N ASN A 35 -11.07 1.65 5.19
CA ASN A 35 -11.79 2.28 4.07
C ASN A 35 -12.00 1.34 2.88
N SER A 36 -11.92 0.03 3.12
CA SER A 36 -12.06 -1.03 2.12
C SER A 36 -13.03 -2.12 2.60
N SER A 37 -13.20 -3.18 1.83
CA SER A 37 -14.07 -4.31 2.18
C SER A 37 -13.54 -5.61 1.63
N GLU A 38 -13.68 -6.70 2.40
CA GLU A 38 -13.37 -8.07 1.95
C GLU A 38 -14.13 -8.48 0.68
N LYS A 39 -15.28 -7.86 0.40
CA LYS A 39 -16.03 -8.09 -0.85
C LYS A 39 -15.21 -7.82 -2.11
N SER A 40 -14.22 -6.95 -2.05
CA SER A 40 -13.31 -6.71 -3.18
C SER A 40 -12.49 -7.97 -3.49
N LEU A 41 -12.04 -8.69 -2.46
CA LEU A 41 -11.26 -9.92 -2.60
C LEU A 41 -12.11 -11.10 -3.07
N GLU A 42 -13.38 -11.19 -2.65
CA GLU A 42 -14.34 -12.15 -3.20
C GLU A 42 -14.53 -11.93 -4.71
N ARG A 43 -14.59 -10.68 -5.15
CA ARG A 43 -14.67 -10.32 -6.58
C ARG A 43 -13.38 -10.64 -7.33
N VAL A 44 -12.22 -10.40 -6.72
CA VAL A 44 -10.92 -10.83 -7.25
C VAL A 44 -10.94 -12.33 -7.51
N ALA A 45 -11.37 -13.13 -6.53
CA ALA A 45 -11.46 -14.59 -6.69
C ALA A 45 -12.44 -15.01 -7.78
N THR A 46 -13.57 -14.28 -7.93
CA THR A 46 -14.53 -14.52 -9.01
C THR A 46 -13.94 -14.25 -10.40
N ILE A 47 -13.16 -13.18 -10.53
CA ILE A 47 -12.55 -12.75 -11.81
C ILE A 47 -11.40 -13.68 -12.21
N THR A 48 -10.53 -14.01 -11.26
CA THR A 48 -9.28 -14.75 -11.53
C THR A 48 -9.42 -16.26 -11.39
N GLY A 49 -10.50 -16.74 -10.75
CA GLY A 49 -10.67 -18.14 -10.37
C GLY A 49 -9.76 -18.60 -9.24
N LYS A 50 -9.05 -17.69 -8.57
CA LYS A 50 -8.07 -18.00 -7.52
C LYS A 50 -8.37 -17.23 -6.24
N GLN A 51 -8.40 -17.94 -5.11
CA GLN A 51 -8.43 -17.29 -3.79
C GLN A 51 -7.09 -16.63 -3.50
N VAL A 52 -7.14 -15.50 -2.79
CA VAL A 52 -5.95 -14.82 -2.30
C VAL A 52 -5.87 -14.94 -0.78
N PRO A 53 -4.75 -15.40 -0.20
CA PRO A 53 -4.54 -15.33 1.23
C PRO A 53 -4.69 -13.90 1.72
N PHE A 54 -5.55 -13.69 2.70
CA PHE A 54 -5.89 -12.38 3.25
C PHE A 54 -5.60 -12.33 4.75
N TYR A 55 -4.93 -11.26 5.16
CA TYR A 55 -4.64 -10.93 6.55
C TYR A 55 -5.28 -9.59 6.90
N LYS A 56 -6.27 -9.63 7.78
CA LYS A 56 -6.84 -8.41 8.35
C LYS A 56 -5.93 -7.91 9.44
N ALA A 57 -5.02 -7.02 9.09
CA ALA A 57 -4.03 -6.45 10.00
C ALA A 57 -3.68 -5.01 9.60
N ASP A 58 -3.14 -4.27 10.54
CA ASP A 58 -2.65 -2.91 10.34
C ASP A 58 -1.13 -2.92 10.04
N ILE A 59 -0.66 -2.02 9.19
CA ILE A 59 0.78 -1.85 8.93
C ILE A 59 1.54 -1.29 10.14
N LEU A 60 0.84 -0.72 11.11
CA LEU A 60 1.40 -0.30 12.40
C LEU A 60 1.61 -1.49 13.35
N ASP A 61 0.91 -2.61 13.13
CA ASP A 61 1.02 -3.81 13.95
C ASP A 61 2.25 -4.63 13.53
N ARG A 62 3.35 -4.38 14.25
CA ARG A 62 4.63 -5.06 14.01
C ARG A 62 4.53 -6.56 14.20
N GLU A 63 3.83 -7.03 15.21
CA GLU A 63 3.74 -8.47 15.52
C GLU A 63 2.99 -9.20 14.42
N ALA A 64 1.87 -8.66 13.96
CA ALA A 64 1.13 -9.20 12.83
C ALA A 64 1.97 -9.24 11.54
N LEU A 65 2.75 -8.17 11.27
CA LEU A 65 3.66 -8.15 10.12
C LEU A 65 4.75 -9.23 10.23
N GLU A 66 5.39 -9.40 11.39
CA GLU A 66 6.41 -10.43 11.62
C GLU A 66 5.83 -11.84 11.41
N GLU A 67 4.62 -12.11 11.88
CA GLU A 67 3.93 -13.38 11.65
C GLU A 67 3.66 -13.63 10.16
N ILE A 68 3.15 -12.61 9.45
CA ILE A 68 2.86 -12.70 8.01
C ILE A 68 4.14 -12.97 7.22
N PHE A 69 5.21 -12.22 7.48
CA PHE A 69 6.47 -12.39 6.78
C PHE A 69 7.13 -13.75 7.09
N SER A 70 7.05 -14.22 8.33
CA SER A 70 7.55 -15.55 8.72
C SER A 70 6.83 -16.67 8.00
N LYS A 71 5.50 -16.59 7.88
CA LYS A 71 4.65 -17.60 7.28
C LYS A 71 4.69 -17.55 5.76
N GLU A 72 4.51 -16.37 5.17
CA GLU A 72 4.33 -16.20 3.74
C GLU A 72 5.64 -16.03 2.98
N LYS A 73 6.67 -15.51 3.63
CA LYS A 73 8.02 -15.26 3.05
C LYS A 73 7.96 -14.54 1.71
N PRO A 74 7.33 -13.34 1.64
CA PRO A 74 7.19 -12.61 0.39
C PRO A 74 8.56 -12.21 -0.17
N ASN A 75 8.71 -12.26 -1.49
CA ASN A 75 9.90 -11.81 -2.20
C ASN A 75 9.90 -10.30 -2.47
N ALA A 76 8.70 -9.71 -2.51
CA ALA A 76 8.49 -8.30 -2.78
C ALA A 76 7.20 -7.81 -2.09
N VAL A 77 7.13 -6.50 -1.89
CA VAL A 77 5.95 -5.80 -1.40
C VAL A 77 5.49 -4.76 -2.41
N ILE A 78 4.17 -4.68 -2.65
CA ILE A 78 3.54 -3.53 -3.29
C ILE A 78 2.73 -2.81 -2.21
N HIS A 79 3.09 -1.56 -1.93
CA HIS A 79 2.58 -0.81 -0.80
C HIS A 79 1.55 0.23 -1.24
N PHE A 80 0.25 -0.10 -1.03
CA PHE A 80 -0.87 0.80 -1.24
C PHE A 80 -1.52 1.26 0.07
N ALA A 81 -1.23 0.62 1.20
CA ALA A 81 -1.80 0.98 2.50
C ALA A 81 -1.35 2.39 2.89
N GLY A 82 -2.26 3.33 2.82
CA GLY A 82 -2.00 4.73 3.12
C GLY A 82 -3.30 5.53 3.12
N LEU A 83 -3.39 6.51 4.01
CA LEU A 83 -4.46 7.50 4.01
C LEU A 83 -4.16 8.53 2.91
N LYS A 84 -5.15 8.85 2.05
CA LYS A 84 -4.93 9.62 0.81
C LYS A 84 -5.89 10.79 0.61
N ALA A 85 -6.77 11.08 1.56
CA ALA A 85 -7.76 12.13 1.44
C ALA A 85 -7.18 13.48 1.88
N VAL A 86 -6.88 14.35 0.91
CA VAL A 86 -6.25 15.67 1.13
C VAL A 86 -6.99 16.49 2.18
N GLY A 87 -8.32 16.64 2.05
CA GLY A 87 -9.11 17.42 3.00
C GLY A 87 -9.11 16.83 4.42
N GLU A 88 -9.19 15.51 4.55
CA GLU A 88 -9.11 14.84 5.84
C GLU A 88 -7.74 15.03 6.51
N SER A 89 -6.65 15.03 5.73
CA SER A 89 -5.31 15.22 6.26
C SER A 89 -5.12 16.55 6.97
N VAL A 90 -5.85 17.60 6.53
CA VAL A 90 -5.85 18.91 7.19
C VAL A 90 -6.55 18.86 8.55
N ALA A 91 -7.64 18.09 8.64
CA ALA A 91 -8.39 17.95 9.89
C ALA A 91 -7.75 16.95 10.87
N LYS A 92 -7.04 15.95 10.35
CA LYS A 92 -6.46 14.84 11.13
C LYS A 92 -5.00 14.59 10.74
N PRO A 93 -4.11 15.58 10.85
CA PRO A 93 -2.72 15.42 10.37
C PRO A 93 -1.96 14.32 11.11
N TRP A 94 -2.21 14.13 12.40
CA TRP A 94 -1.54 13.11 13.21
C TRP A 94 -1.76 11.71 12.64
N GLU A 95 -2.99 11.34 12.31
CA GLU A 95 -3.35 10.03 11.77
C GLU A 95 -2.64 9.76 10.44
N TYR A 96 -2.44 10.81 9.63
CA TYR A 96 -1.71 10.71 8.36
C TYR A 96 -0.21 10.46 8.60
N TYR A 97 0.42 11.20 9.49
CA TYR A 97 1.83 10.97 9.83
C TYR A 97 2.05 9.61 10.47
N GLU A 98 1.19 9.22 11.41
CA GLU A 98 1.28 7.92 12.07
C GLU A 98 1.09 6.77 11.06
N ASN A 99 0.01 6.76 10.32
CA ASN A 99 -0.26 5.69 9.36
C ASN A 99 0.75 5.66 8.22
N ASN A 100 0.95 6.78 7.52
CA ASN A 100 1.72 6.77 6.29
C ASN A 100 3.23 6.72 6.54
N ILE A 101 3.74 7.38 7.57
CA ILE A 101 5.17 7.38 7.87
C ILE A 101 5.52 6.26 8.84
N ALA A 102 4.95 6.23 10.05
CA ALA A 102 5.32 5.22 11.03
C ALA A 102 4.92 3.81 10.57
N GLY A 103 3.76 3.64 9.94
CA GLY A 103 3.34 2.37 9.35
C GLY A 103 4.28 1.89 8.26
N THR A 104 4.68 2.78 7.33
CA THR A 104 5.66 2.44 6.29
C THR A 104 7.03 2.07 6.88
N LEU A 105 7.51 2.80 7.89
CA LEU A 105 8.76 2.48 8.58
C LEU A 105 8.69 1.13 9.29
N THR A 106 7.56 0.81 9.93
CA THR A 106 7.34 -0.50 10.55
C THR A 106 7.39 -1.62 9.52
N LEU A 107 6.70 -1.46 8.39
CA LEU A 107 6.72 -2.42 7.28
C LEU A 107 8.15 -2.64 6.75
N VAL A 108 8.87 -1.56 6.45
CA VAL A 108 10.24 -1.63 5.91
C VAL A 108 11.21 -2.27 6.89
N ASP A 109 11.06 -2.03 8.20
CA ASP A 109 11.89 -2.68 9.20
C ASP A 109 11.65 -4.19 9.26
N VAL A 110 10.39 -4.63 9.19
CA VAL A 110 10.05 -6.05 9.11
C VAL A 110 10.57 -6.66 7.80
N MET A 111 10.39 -5.99 6.67
CA MET A 111 10.97 -6.43 5.37
C MET A 111 12.48 -6.66 5.48
N ARG A 112 13.19 -5.72 6.11
CA ARG A 112 14.65 -5.80 6.31
C ARG A 112 15.04 -7.03 7.14
N LYS A 113 14.31 -7.34 8.20
CA LYS A 113 14.56 -8.50 9.08
C LYS A 113 14.32 -9.83 8.36
N HIS A 114 13.38 -9.86 7.43
CA HIS A 114 13.04 -11.05 6.64
C HIS A 114 13.74 -11.11 5.27
N ASP A 115 14.77 -10.30 5.04
CA ASP A 115 15.54 -10.21 3.78
C ASP A 115 14.69 -9.95 2.52
N CYS A 116 13.50 -9.35 2.69
CA CYS A 116 12.64 -8.90 1.60
C CYS A 116 13.06 -7.49 1.17
N LYS A 117 13.82 -7.38 0.07
CA LYS A 117 14.48 -6.12 -0.34
C LYS A 117 13.74 -5.34 -1.41
N ASN A 118 12.70 -5.92 -2.00
CA ASN A 118 12.01 -5.33 -3.12
C ASN A 118 10.70 -4.69 -2.66
N ILE A 119 10.55 -3.40 -2.86
CA ILE A 119 9.32 -2.67 -2.59
C ILE A 119 8.95 -1.78 -3.77
N ILE A 120 7.67 -1.79 -4.12
CA ILE A 120 7.04 -0.80 -4.99
C ILE A 120 6.16 0.06 -4.09
N PHE A 121 6.47 1.34 -3.99
CA PHE A 121 5.73 2.32 -3.22
C PHE A 121 4.82 3.13 -4.13
N SER A 122 3.50 3.11 -3.86
CA SER A 122 2.53 3.92 -4.59
C SER A 122 2.57 5.37 -4.08
N SER A 123 3.40 6.18 -4.69
CA SER A 123 3.49 7.60 -4.40
C SER A 123 2.27 8.37 -4.92
N SER A 124 2.27 9.68 -4.76
CA SER A 124 1.17 10.58 -5.11
C SER A 124 1.65 11.76 -5.94
N ALA A 125 0.79 12.25 -6.84
CA ALA A 125 1.02 13.50 -7.58
C ALA A 125 1.15 14.72 -6.66
N THR A 126 0.69 14.65 -5.41
CA THR A 126 0.85 15.73 -4.43
C THR A 126 2.30 16.08 -4.12
N VAL A 127 3.27 15.21 -4.44
CA VAL A 127 4.72 15.50 -4.33
C VAL A 127 5.18 16.63 -5.23
N TYR A 128 4.43 16.93 -6.28
CA TYR A 128 4.74 18.07 -7.17
C TYR A 128 4.21 19.41 -6.65
N GLY A 129 3.36 19.41 -5.61
CA GLY A 129 2.73 20.63 -5.09
C GLY A 129 1.96 21.36 -6.19
N ASN A 130 2.30 22.64 -6.40
CA ASN A 130 1.87 23.41 -7.58
C ASN A 130 2.85 23.09 -8.73
N PRO A 131 2.47 22.25 -9.71
CA PRO A 131 3.39 21.78 -10.72
C PRO A 131 3.88 22.93 -11.61
N ALA A 132 5.17 22.88 -12.00
CA ALA A 132 5.78 23.89 -12.84
C ALA A 132 5.17 23.94 -14.25
N PHE A 133 4.59 22.82 -14.72
CA PHE A 133 3.92 22.71 -16.02
C PHE A 133 2.84 21.62 -16.00
N ILE A 134 1.86 21.74 -16.93
CA ILE A 134 0.74 20.81 -17.09
C ILE A 134 0.67 20.41 -18.59
N PRO A 135 0.55 19.11 -18.91
CA PRO A 135 0.53 17.95 -18.01
C PRO A 135 1.87 17.72 -17.30
N SER A 136 1.82 17.29 -16.03
CA SER A 136 3.04 16.96 -15.28
C SER A 136 3.67 15.67 -15.81
N THR A 137 4.99 15.66 -15.92
CA THR A 137 5.80 14.48 -16.25
C THR A 137 6.77 14.20 -15.12
N GLU A 138 7.51 13.07 -15.18
CA GLU A 138 8.54 12.74 -14.19
C GLU A 138 9.69 13.78 -14.13
N GLU A 139 9.84 14.59 -15.16
CA GLU A 139 10.81 15.70 -15.21
C GLU A 139 10.36 16.93 -14.40
N CYS A 140 9.07 16.97 -14.02
CA CYS A 140 8.56 18.05 -13.20
C CYS A 140 9.25 18.07 -11.84
N PRO A 141 9.85 19.19 -11.43
CA PRO A 141 10.52 19.26 -10.14
C PRO A 141 9.52 19.02 -9.01
N LYS A 142 9.95 18.32 -7.97
CA LYS A 142 9.16 18.18 -6.75
C LYS A 142 8.96 19.56 -6.13
N GLY A 143 7.71 19.89 -5.85
CA GLY A 143 7.31 21.17 -5.26
C GLY A 143 7.17 21.11 -3.75
N GLN A 144 6.73 22.23 -3.17
CA GLN A 144 6.30 22.24 -1.78
C GLN A 144 4.90 21.62 -1.69
N CYS A 145 4.76 20.61 -0.85
CA CYS A 145 3.45 20.01 -0.57
C CYS A 145 2.53 21.04 0.09
N THR A 146 1.28 21.08 -0.33
CA THR A 146 0.30 22.08 0.12
C THR A 146 -0.57 21.60 1.28
N ASN A 147 -0.40 20.34 1.70
CA ASN A 147 -1.23 19.70 2.72
C ASN A 147 -0.46 18.59 3.44
N PRO A 148 -0.91 18.15 4.64
CA PRO A 148 -0.24 17.09 5.41
C PRO A 148 -0.09 15.77 4.65
N TYR A 149 -1.10 15.36 3.86
CA TYR A 149 -0.98 14.15 3.05
C TYR A 149 0.19 14.21 2.06
N GLY A 150 0.41 15.35 1.44
CA GLY A 150 1.53 15.50 0.50
C GLY A 150 2.92 15.36 1.17
N TRP A 151 3.01 15.61 2.49
CA TRP A 151 4.24 15.44 3.27
C TRP A 151 4.44 14.01 3.79
N THR A 152 3.41 13.18 3.74
CA THR A 152 3.41 11.79 4.26
C THR A 152 3.37 10.77 3.14
#